data_1721a489717eba1bd87f1d25f130c6bb
#
_entry.id   1721a489717eba1bd87f1d25f130c6bb
#
_cell.length_a   1.000
_cell.length_b   1.000
_cell.length_c   1.000
_cell.angle_alpha   90.00
_cell.angle_beta   90.00
_cell.angle_gamma   90.00
#
_symmetry.space_group_name_H-M   'P 1'
#
loop_
_entity.id
_entity.type
_entity.pdbx_description
1 polymer ?
#
loop_
_entity_poly.entity_id
_entity_poly.type
_entity_poly.pdbx_seq_one_letter_code
_entity_poly.pdbx_strand_id
1 'polypeptide(L)'
;MVLACTFCGRSQREVRKLIAGPGVYICDGCVELAGRVVGSGSADGTKLGRVHPVLQQDGGTRCRFCGKRRDEVAGMAAMAAESGRTSAGPATICAECLSLCYEIIAEELA
;
A
#
# COMPACT_ATOMS: atom_id res chain seq x y z
N MET A 1 -0.95 21.22 -10.26
CA MET A 1 -0.08 20.24 -9.63
C MET A 1 -0.53 18.83 -9.96
N VAL A 2 0.38 17.97 -10.37
CA VAL A 2 0.06 16.58 -10.69
C VAL A 2 0.33 15.71 -9.47
N LEU A 3 -0.68 14.97 -9.01
CA LEU A 3 -0.54 14.02 -7.93
C LEU A 3 0.00 12.70 -8.49
N ALA A 4 0.74 11.99 -7.69
CA ALA A 4 1.35 10.72 -8.11
C ALA A 4 1.26 9.68 -7.00
N CYS A 5 1.19 8.42 -7.41
CA CYS A 5 1.21 7.30 -6.49
C CYS A 5 2.54 7.28 -5.74
N THR A 6 2.50 7.28 -4.42
CA THR A 6 3.70 7.22 -3.60
C THR A 6 4.42 5.88 -3.77
N PHE A 7 3.66 4.82 -4.09
CA PHE A 7 4.20 3.48 -4.22
C PHE A 7 4.94 3.25 -5.52
N CYS A 8 4.34 3.62 -6.66
CA CYS A 8 4.94 3.33 -7.97
C CYS A 8 5.38 4.56 -8.77
N GLY A 9 5.03 5.76 -8.32
CA GLY A 9 5.42 7.00 -8.99
C GLY A 9 4.58 7.42 -10.19
N ARG A 10 3.59 6.60 -10.59
CA ARG A 10 2.73 6.97 -11.72
C ARG A 10 1.84 8.14 -11.35
N SER A 11 1.64 9.04 -12.32
CA SER A 11 0.79 10.20 -12.09
C SER A 11 -0.70 9.83 -12.08
N GLN A 12 -1.52 10.73 -11.54
CA GLN A 12 -2.96 10.51 -11.54
C GLN A 12 -3.55 10.35 -12.94
N ARG A 13 -2.84 10.79 -13.95
CA ARG A 13 -3.28 10.67 -15.35
C ARG A 13 -2.98 9.29 -15.95
N GLU A 14 -2.05 8.58 -15.34
CA GLU A 14 -1.59 7.28 -15.82
C GLU A 14 -2.30 6.11 -15.15
N VAL A 15 -3.09 6.39 -14.12
CA VAL A 15 -3.80 5.36 -13.36
C VAL A 15 -5.30 5.61 -13.41
N ARG A 16 -6.08 4.58 -13.14
CA ARG A 16 -7.54 4.70 -13.15
C ARG A 16 -8.06 5.42 -11.91
N LYS A 17 -7.42 5.18 -10.78
CA LYS A 17 -7.83 5.78 -9.51
C LYS A 17 -6.60 6.00 -8.65
N LEU A 18 -6.56 7.16 -8.00
CA LEU A 18 -5.52 7.48 -7.02
C LEU A 18 -6.20 7.79 -5.70
N ILE A 19 -5.85 7.01 -4.68
CA ILE A 19 -6.47 7.14 -3.35
C ILE A 19 -5.50 7.86 -2.43
N ALA A 20 -6.00 8.89 -1.75
CA ALA A 20 -5.19 9.74 -0.90
C ALA A 20 -5.26 9.33 0.56
N GLY A 21 -4.13 9.35 1.24
CA GLY A 21 -4.03 9.26 2.68
C GLY A 21 -3.24 10.47 3.20
N PRO A 22 -2.91 10.52 4.48
CA PRO A 22 -2.16 11.64 5.03
C PRO A 22 -0.71 11.63 4.55
N GLY A 23 -0.43 12.46 3.54
CA GLY A 23 0.90 12.57 2.96
C GLY A 23 1.30 11.39 2.08
N VAL A 24 0.34 10.58 1.64
CA VAL A 24 0.62 9.37 0.85
C VAL A 24 -0.51 9.12 -0.13
N TYR A 25 -0.17 8.52 -1.28
CA TYR A 25 -1.14 8.17 -2.32
C TYR A 25 -0.89 6.75 -2.79
N ILE A 26 -1.95 6.04 -3.16
CA ILE A 26 -1.82 4.71 -3.74
C ILE A 26 -2.76 4.59 -4.95
N CYS A 27 -2.25 4.05 -6.06
CA CYS A 27 -3.06 3.86 -7.26
C CYS A 27 -3.73 2.49 -7.25
N ASP A 28 -4.72 2.32 -8.12
CA ASP A 28 -5.47 1.06 -8.24
C ASP A 28 -4.57 -0.15 -8.52
N GLY A 29 -3.54 0.03 -9.35
CA GLY A 29 -2.59 -1.05 -9.64
C GLY A 29 -1.81 -1.47 -8.40
N CYS A 30 -1.36 -0.51 -7.59
CA CYS A 30 -0.63 -0.81 -6.36
C CYS A 30 -1.52 -1.42 -5.28
N VAL A 31 -2.80 -1.02 -5.23
CA VAL A 31 -3.77 -1.64 -4.33
C VAL A 31 -3.89 -3.13 -4.67
N GLU A 32 -3.97 -3.47 -5.95
CA GLU A 32 -4.07 -4.85 -6.38
C GLU A 32 -2.81 -5.64 -6.00
N LEU A 33 -1.62 -5.10 -6.28
CA LEU A 33 -0.37 -5.75 -5.92
C LEU A 33 -0.24 -5.93 -4.41
N ALA A 34 -0.52 -4.90 -3.65
CA ALA A 34 -0.45 -4.96 -2.19
C ALA A 34 -1.43 -5.97 -1.64
N GLY A 35 -2.63 -6.03 -2.22
CA GLY A 35 -3.64 -7.00 -1.83
C GLY A 35 -3.19 -8.44 -2.05
N ARG A 36 -2.51 -8.70 -3.16
CA ARG A 36 -1.96 -10.03 -3.45
C ARG A 36 -0.87 -10.41 -2.45
N VAL A 37 0.00 -9.46 -2.14
CA VAL A 37 1.09 -9.68 -1.19
C VAL A 37 0.53 -9.99 0.20
N VAL A 38 -0.46 -9.24 0.65
CA VAL A 38 -1.09 -9.43 1.95
C VAL A 38 -1.97 -10.68 1.95
N GLY A 39 -2.78 -10.83 0.90
CA GLY A 39 -3.78 -11.90 0.80
C GLY A 39 -3.21 -13.29 0.61
N SER A 40 -2.02 -13.40 0.04
CA SER A 40 -1.38 -14.70 -0.16
C SER A 40 -0.90 -15.31 1.16
N GLY A 41 -1.01 -14.57 2.25
CA GLY A 41 -0.55 -15.00 3.54
C GLY A 41 0.92 -15.34 3.53
N SER A 42 1.68 -14.65 2.68
CA SER A 42 3.02 -15.03 2.30
C SER A 42 3.97 -15.17 3.48
N ALA A 43 3.87 -16.30 4.13
CA ALA A 43 4.81 -16.69 5.18
C ALA A 43 6.23 -16.80 4.62
N ASP A 44 6.34 -16.94 3.31
CA ASP A 44 7.61 -17.03 2.61
C ASP A 44 8.20 -15.66 2.20
N GLY A 45 7.48 -14.58 2.51
CA GLY A 45 7.95 -13.24 2.17
C GLY A 45 7.91 -12.91 0.68
N THR A 46 7.03 -13.58 -0.08
CA THR A 46 6.92 -13.35 -1.51
C THR A 46 6.56 -11.91 -1.81
N LYS A 47 7.35 -11.29 -2.67
CA LYS A 47 7.07 -9.93 -3.13
C LYS A 47 6.60 -9.94 -4.57
N LEU A 48 5.77 -8.97 -4.92
CA LEU A 48 5.29 -8.79 -6.29
C LEU A 48 5.80 -7.45 -6.79
N GLY A 49 6.68 -7.52 -7.78
CA GLY A 49 7.35 -6.31 -8.27
C GLY A 49 8.16 -5.69 -7.14
N ARG A 50 7.83 -4.46 -6.78
CA ARG A 50 8.53 -3.74 -5.71
C ARG A 50 7.77 -3.72 -4.39
N VAL A 51 6.64 -4.42 -4.34
CA VAL A 51 5.82 -4.51 -3.13
C VAL A 51 6.19 -5.78 -2.39
N HIS A 52 6.40 -5.68 -1.09
CA HIS A 52 6.74 -6.82 -0.25
C HIS A 52 5.94 -6.81 1.04
N PRO A 53 5.73 -7.96 1.68
CA PRO A 53 5.02 -7.99 2.94
C PRO A 53 5.86 -7.44 4.08
N VAL A 54 5.20 -6.76 5.03
CA VAL A 54 5.83 -6.38 6.28
C VAL A 54 5.62 -7.52 7.25
N LEU A 55 6.68 -8.12 7.74
CA LEU A 55 6.62 -9.31 8.57
C LEU A 55 6.28 -8.97 10.03
N GLN A 56 5.75 -9.96 10.76
CA GLN A 56 5.40 -9.78 12.17
C GLN A 56 6.56 -9.28 13.02
N GLN A 57 7.77 -9.70 12.70
CA GLN A 57 8.96 -9.28 13.41
C GLN A 57 9.22 -7.78 13.30
N ASP A 58 8.62 -7.13 12.33
CA ASP A 58 8.71 -5.69 12.14
C ASP A 58 7.48 -4.99 12.73
N GLY A 59 7.03 -5.46 13.87
CA GLY A 59 5.77 -5.06 14.50
C GLY A 59 5.59 -3.57 14.72
N GLY A 60 6.67 -2.82 14.84
CA GLY A 60 6.60 -1.37 15.04
C GLY A 60 6.37 -0.55 13.77
N THR A 61 6.43 -1.19 12.60
CA THR A 61 6.20 -0.51 11.33
C THR A 61 4.74 -0.06 11.25
N ARG A 62 4.50 1.19 10.88
CA ARG A 62 3.14 1.74 10.87
C ARG A 62 2.60 1.88 9.46
N CYS A 63 1.29 1.66 9.32
CA CYS A 63 0.55 1.95 8.10
C CYS A 63 0.56 3.47 7.88
N ARG A 64 0.92 3.92 6.69
CA ARG A 64 0.96 5.35 6.37
C ARG A 64 -0.42 5.94 6.11
N PHE A 65 -1.45 5.11 6.05
CA PHE A 65 -2.83 5.56 5.85
C PHE A 65 -3.59 5.71 7.15
N CYS A 66 -3.51 4.73 8.05
CA CYS A 66 -4.29 4.76 9.30
C CYS A 66 -3.45 4.86 10.57
N GLY A 67 -2.14 4.66 10.47
CA GLY A 67 -1.23 4.77 11.61
C GLY A 67 -1.14 3.55 12.50
N LYS A 68 -1.88 2.48 12.22
CA LYS A 68 -1.80 1.26 13.01
C LYS A 68 -0.47 0.56 12.76
N ARG A 69 0.05 -0.08 13.80
CA ARG A 69 1.31 -0.82 13.69
C ARG A 69 1.07 -2.18 13.05
N ARG A 70 2.16 -2.77 12.52
CA ARG A 70 2.09 -4.08 11.89
C ARG A 70 1.48 -5.14 12.83
N ASP A 71 1.79 -5.07 14.11
CA ASP A 71 1.29 -6.05 15.08
C ASP A 71 -0.18 -5.84 15.47
N GLU A 72 -0.78 -4.75 15.01
CA GLU A 72 -2.19 -4.45 15.27
C GLU A 72 -3.11 -4.81 14.10
N VAL A 73 -2.56 -5.27 12.99
CA VAL A 73 -3.33 -5.57 11.77
C VAL A 73 -3.01 -6.98 11.28
N ALA A 74 -3.92 -7.53 10.47
CA ALA A 74 -3.75 -8.89 9.94
C ALA A 74 -2.61 -8.99 8.94
N GLY A 75 -2.33 -7.92 8.20
CA GLY A 75 -1.25 -7.90 7.24
C GLY A 75 -0.91 -6.48 6.85
N MET A 76 0.25 -6.32 6.24
CA MET A 76 0.73 -5.01 5.78
C MET A 76 1.69 -5.21 4.62
N ALA A 77 1.62 -4.34 3.64
CA ALA A 77 2.51 -4.33 2.50
C ALA A 77 3.31 -3.04 2.48
N ALA A 78 4.52 -3.10 1.95
CA ALA A 78 5.40 -1.94 1.83
C ALA A 78 6.04 -1.91 0.45
N MET A 79 6.33 -0.69 -0.01
CA MET A 79 7.11 -0.50 -1.22
C MET A 79 8.60 -0.56 -0.86
N ALA A 80 9.43 -1.09 -1.76
CA ALA A 80 10.87 -1.10 -1.57
C ALA A 80 11.37 0.32 -1.29
N ALA A 81 12.28 0.46 -0.34
CA ALA A 81 12.72 1.76 0.17
C ALA A 81 13.23 2.72 -0.89
N GLU A 82 13.85 2.21 -1.94
CA GLU A 82 14.39 3.03 -3.03
C GLU A 82 13.33 3.47 -4.04
N SER A 83 12.10 2.96 -3.92
CA SER A 83 11.05 3.20 -4.93
C SER A 83 9.92 4.07 -4.44
N GLY A 84 9.40 3.83 -3.26
CA GLY A 84 8.27 4.59 -2.73
C GLY A 84 8.54 5.01 -1.30
N ARG A 85 8.72 6.30 -1.10
CA ARG A 85 9.03 6.84 0.22
C ARG A 85 8.09 7.97 0.57
N THR A 86 7.82 8.06 1.87
CA THR A 86 7.14 9.21 2.45
C THR A 86 8.15 9.95 3.32
N SER A 87 7.79 11.10 3.83
CA SER A 87 8.64 11.84 4.77
C SER A 87 8.94 11.03 6.04
N ALA A 88 8.12 10.05 6.35
CA ALA A 88 8.25 9.22 7.55
C ALA A 88 8.90 7.86 7.27
N GLY A 89 9.29 7.58 6.02
CA GLY A 89 9.93 6.32 5.65
C GLY A 89 9.25 5.65 4.46
N PRO A 90 9.46 4.35 4.24
CA PRO A 90 8.84 3.65 3.11
C PRO A 90 7.32 3.73 3.15
N ALA A 91 6.70 3.75 1.96
CA ALA A 91 5.25 3.74 1.84
C ALA A 91 4.72 2.37 2.28
N THR A 92 3.73 2.36 3.16
CA THR A 92 3.12 1.14 3.69
C THR A 92 1.61 1.26 3.69
N ILE A 93 0.92 0.12 3.60
CA ILE A 93 -0.54 0.07 3.71
C ILE A 93 -0.95 -1.25 4.38
N CYS A 94 -1.87 -1.18 5.33
CA CYS A 94 -2.33 -2.37 6.05
C CYS A 94 -3.54 -3.01 5.37
N ALA A 95 -3.86 -4.24 5.78
CA ALA A 95 -4.98 -4.98 5.23
C ALA A 95 -6.32 -4.26 5.37
N GLU A 96 -6.53 -3.56 6.47
CA GLU A 96 -7.78 -2.82 6.69
C GLU A 96 -7.93 -1.67 5.69
N CYS A 97 -6.86 -0.92 5.47
CA CYS A 97 -6.88 0.17 4.50
C CYS A 97 -7.03 -0.36 3.08
N LEU A 98 -6.43 -1.52 2.77
CA LEU A 98 -6.60 -2.15 1.47
C LEU A 98 -8.05 -2.53 1.22
N SER A 99 -8.75 -3.04 2.24
CA SER A 99 -10.18 -3.36 2.10
C SER A 99 -10.98 -2.13 1.74
N LEU A 100 -10.71 -1.01 2.37
CA LEU A 100 -11.37 0.25 2.05
C LEU A 100 -11.04 0.71 0.63
N CYS A 101 -9.79 0.54 0.21
CA CYS A 101 -9.39 0.89 -1.15
C CYS A 101 -10.13 0.05 -2.18
N TYR A 102 -10.29 -1.25 -1.93
CA TYR A 102 -11.05 -2.13 -2.83
C TYR A 102 -12.50 -1.68 -2.96
N GLU A 103 -13.13 -1.27 -1.86
CA GLU A 103 -14.50 -0.75 -1.89
C GLU A 103 -14.60 0.50 -2.75
N ILE A 104 -13.66 1.43 -2.58
CA ILE A 104 -13.64 2.66 -3.36
C ILE A 104 -13.49 2.36 -4.84
N ILE A 105 -12.55 1.48 -5.18
CA ILE A 105 -12.28 1.10 -6.57
C ILE A 105 -13.50 0.41 -7.18
N ALA A 106 -14.13 -0.50 -6.43
CA ALA A 106 -15.31 -1.21 -6.92
C ALA A 106 -16.45 -0.25 -7.23
N GLU A 107 -16.65 0.77 -6.40
CA GLU A 107 -17.73 1.74 -6.62
C GLU A 107 -17.45 2.65 -7.81
N GLU A 108 -16.22 3.09 -7.99
CA GLU A 108 -15.89 4.09 -9.00
C GLU A 108 -15.50 3.51 -10.35
N LEU A 109 -15.00 2.27 -10.38
CA LEU A 109 -14.55 1.63 -11.61
C LEU A 109 -15.42 0.46 -12.05
N ALA A 110 -16.51 0.23 -11.35
CA ALA A 110 -17.43 -0.85 -11.68
C ALA A 110 -18.22 -0.55 -12.96
#